data_c3ec1a5a0cbda784128b2c72af9f44dc
#
_entry.id   c3ec1a5a0cbda784128b2c72af9f44dc
#
_cell.length_a   1.000
_cell.length_b   1.000
_cell.length_c   1.000
_cell.angle_alpha   90.00
_cell.angle_beta   90.00
_cell.angle_gamma   90.00
#
_symmetry.space_group_name_H-M   'P 1'
#
loop_
_entity.id
_entity.type
_entity.pdbx_description
1 polymer ?
#
loop_
_entity_poly.entity_id
_entity_poly.type
_entity_poly.pdbx_seq_one_letter_code
_entity_poly.pdbx_strand_id
1 'polypeptide(L)'
;MKVAIMCGTVYGSAEEVARHTAMLLRAAGHEPLVNSRLTLAELLAFEPQALLAVTSTTGMGELPDNLVPLYSQLRDTLPAALRGLTGGVIALGDASYGDTFCGGGELMRELFAELGVAETQDMLRLDSSESVTPETDAEPWIAAFIVQLG
;
A
#
# COMPACT_ATOMS: atom_id res chain seq x y z
N MET A 1 8.15 -1.69 15.12
CA MET A 1 6.84 -2.24 14.73
C MET A 1 6.95 -3.14 13.50
N LYS A 2 6.08 -4.12 13.44
CA LYS A 2 5.94 -4.95 12.25
C LYS A 2 4.98 -4.28 11.26
N VAL A 3 5.47 -3.95 10.08
CA VAL A 3 4.70 -3.24 9.06
C VAL A 3 4.58 -4.11 7.82
N ALA A 4 3.38 -4.51 7.47
CA ALA A 4 3.14 -5.27 6.25
C ALA A 4 2.82 -4.32 5.09
N ILE A 5 3.46 -4.53 3.95
CA ILE A 5 3.28 -3.73 2.75
C ILE A 5 2.65 -4.60 1.68
N MET A 6 1.41 -4.28 1.33
CA MET A 6 0.70 -4.96 0.25
C MET A 6 0.99 -4.22 -1.05
N CYS A 7 1.56 -4.92 -2.02
CA CYS A 7 2.04 -4.32 -3.26
C CYS A 7 1.27 -4.82 -4.47
N GLY A 8 0.70 -3.88 -5.23
CA GLY A 8 0.07 -4.16 -6.52
C GLY A 8 0.89 -3.53 -7.64
N THR A 9 1.42 -4.34 -8.54
CA THR A 9 2.31 -3.86 -9.61
C THR A 9 2.03 -4.54 -10.94
N VAL A 10 2.22 -3.79 -12.02
CA VAL A 10 2.15 -4.34 -13.38
C VAL A 10 3.55 -4.33 -14.01
N TYR A 11 4.23 -3.19 -13.97
CA TYR A 11 5.53 -3.00 -14.63
C TYR A 11 6.67 -2.78 -13.63
N GLY A 12 6.43 -2.95 -12.34
CA GLY A 12 7.47 -2.89 -11.33
C GLY A 12 7.61 -1.55 -10.61
N SER A 13 6.98 -0.47 -11.05
CA SER A 13 7.13 0.85 -10.41
C SER A 13 6.61 0.86 -8.98
N ALA A 14 5.44 0.28 -8.73
CA ALA A 14 4.89 0.19 -7.38
C ALA A 14 5.76 -0.71 -6.50
N GLU A 15 6.32 -1.77 -7.07
CA GLU A 15 7.22 -2.66 -6.33
C GLU A 15 8.50 -1.93 -5.91
N GLU A 16 9.05 -1.08 -6.77
CA GLU A 16 10.21 -0.27 -6.41
C GLU A 16 9.90 0.69 -5.26
N VAL A 17 8.73 1.34 -5.30
CA VAL A 17 8.28 2.20 -4.21
C VAL A 17 8.10 1.41 -2.92
N ALA A 18 7.49 0.22 -3.01
CA ALA A 18 7.28 -0.64 -1.85
C ALA A 18 8.60 -1.09 -1.21
N ARG A 19 9.58 -1.47 -2.04
CA ARG A 19 10.90 -1.89 -1.55
C ARG A 19 11.67 -0.72 -0.94
N HIS A 20 11.59 0.45 -1.54
CA HIS A 20 12.21 1.65 -0.99
C HIS A 20 11.57 2.02 0.35
N THR A 21 10.25 1.90 0.45
CA THR A 21 9.52 2.11 1.70
C THR A 21 10.01 1.14 2.79
N ALA A 22 10.17 -0.15 2.42
CA ALA A 22 10.69 -1.15 3.36
C ALA A 22 12.09 -0.80 3.85
N MET A 23 12.95 -0.30 2.96
CA MET A 23 14.30 0.11 3.32
C MET A 23 14.28 1.25 4.35
N LEU A 24 13.43 2.25 4.12
CA LEU A 24 13.29 3.39 5.04
C LEU A 24 12.72 2.94 6.39
N LEU A 25 11.78 2.02 6.39
CA LEU A 25 11.22 1.46 7.63
C LEU A 25 12.30 0.72 8.43
N ARG A 26 13.12 -0.10 7.77
CA ARG A 26 14.23 -0.79 8.44
C ARG A 26 15.23 0.18 9.04
N ALA A 27 15.56 1.23 8.30
CA ALA A 27 16.49 2.26 8.78
C ALA A 27 15.96 2.96 10.03
N ALA A 28 14.63 3.03 10.20
CA ALA A 28 13.98 3.63 11.37
C ALA A 28 13.72 2.61 12.50
N GLY A 29 14.19 1.37 12.36
CA GLY A 29 14.05 0.36 13.40
C GLY A 29 12.80 -0.49 13.34
N HIS A 30 12.02 -0.39 12.27
CA HIS A 30 10.82 -1.20 12.06
C HIS A 30 11.14 -2.46 11.28
N GLU A 31 10.25 -3.44 11.36
CA GLU A 31 10.38 -4.71 10.62
C GLU A 31 9.32 -4.75 9.51
N PRO A 32 9.70 -4.50 8.25
CA PRO A 32 8.75 -4.56 7.14
C PRO A 32 8.64 -5.96 6.55
N LEU A 33 7.45 -6.29 6.06
CA LEU A 33 7.21 -7.44 5.19
C LEU A 33 6.73 -6.92 3.85
N VAL A 34 7.46 -7.15 2.79
CA VAL A 34 7.09 -6.74 1.44
C VAL A 34 7.25 -7.91 0.48
N ASN A 35 6.18 -8.20 -0.26
CA ASN A 35 6.17 -9.27 -1.25
C ASN A 35 5.02 -9.00 -2.21
N SER A 36 5.31 -8.95 -3.52
CA SER A 36 4.28 -8.74 -4.55
C SER A 36 3.33 -9.94 -4.69
N ARG A 37 3.62 -11.04 -4.02
CA ARG A 37 2.77 -12.24 -4.00
C ARG A 37 2.39 -12.64 -2.57
N LEU A 38 2.21 -11.65 -1.72
CA LEU A 38 1.84 -11.89 -0.32
C LEU A 38 0.49 -12.60 -0.23
N THR A 39 0.45 -13.69 0.53
CA THR A 39 -0.79 -14.43 0.77
C THR A 39 -1.43 -13.96 2.07
N LEU A 40 -2.73 -14.24 2.22
CA LEU A 40 -3.44 -13.94 3.46
C LEU A 40 -2.82 -14.69 4.65
N ALA A 41 -2.45 -15.96 4.46
CA ALA A 41 -1.81 -16.75 5.52
C ALA A 41 -0.49 -16.12 5.98
N GLU A 42 0.33 -15.68 5.02
CA GLU A 42 1.61 -15.01 5.34
C GLU A 42 1.39 -13.68 6.06
N LEU A 43 0.40 -12.91 5.61
CA LEU A 43 0.06 -11.64 6.24
C LEU A 43 -0.34 -11.83 7.69
N LEU A 44 -1.23 -12.77 7.97
CA LEU A 44 -1.70 -13.02 9.32
C LEU A 44 -0.63 -13.64 10.21
N ALA A 45 0.20 -14.54 9.65
CA ALA A 45 1.31 -15.14 10.39
C ALA A 45 2.37 -14.11 10.80
N PHE A 46 2.53 -13.06 10.02
CA PHE A 46 3.46 -11.96 10.34
C PHE A 46 3.01 -11.16 11.56
N GLU A 47 1.72 -11.17 11.86
CA GLU A 47 1.12 -10.39 12.96
C GLU A 47 1.46 -8.91 12.84
N PRO A 48 1.05 -8.25 11.74
CA PRO A 48 1.41 -6.85 11.53
C PRO A 48 0.79 -5.93 12.59
N GLN A 49 1.51 -4.85 12.87
CA GLN A 49 1.04 -3.78 13.77
C GLN A 49 0.63 -2.55 12.98
N ALA A 50 1.04 -2.48 11.71
CA ALA A 50 0.63 -1.44 10.78
C ALA A 50 0.55 -2.03 9.37
N LEU A 51 -0.29 -1.44 8.52
CA LEU A 51 -0.47 -1.88 7.14
C LEU A 51 -0.21 -0.73 6.18
N LEU A 52 0.53 -1.01 5.12
CA LEU A 52 0.68 -0.11 4.00
C LEU A 52 0.20 -0.81 2.74
N ALA A 53 -0.44 -0.06 1.86
CA ALA A 53 -0.73 -0.51 0.51
C ALA A 53 0.01 0.39 -0.46
N VAL A 54 0.76 -0.20 -1.38
CA VAL A 54 1.46 0.52 -2.44
C VAL A 54 1.01 -0.13 -3.74
N THR A 55 0.22 0.57 -4.53
CA THR A 55 -0.39 -0.05 -5.70
C THR A 55 -0.45 0.86 -6.91
N SER A 56 -0.20 0.25 -8.07
CA SER A 56 -0.49 0.85 -9.36
C SER A 56 -1.98 0.74 -9.64
N THR A 57 -2.43 1.43 -10.68
CA THR A 57 -3.81 1.39 -11.16
C THR A 57 -3.80 0.87 -12.59
N THR A 58 -4.69 -0.05 -12.91
CA THR A 58 -4.80 -0.60 -14.26
C THR A 58 -6.14 -0.26 -14.90
N GLY A 59 -6.18 -0.27 -16.22
CA GLY A 59 -7.39 -0.15 -17.02
C GLY A 59 -8.34 0.94 -16.54
N MET A 60 -9.52 0.57 -16.09
CA MET A 60 -10.60 1.48 -15.69
C MET A 60 -10.56 1.81 -14.20
N GLY A 61 -9.37 1.87 -13.61
CA GLY A 61 -9.22 2.17 -12.19
C GLY A 61 -9.16 0.93 -11.31
N GLU A 62 -8.68 -0.17 -11.86
CA GLU A 62 -8.66 -1.47 -11.19
C GLU A 62 -7.32 -1.75 -10.52
N LEU A 63 -7.33 -2.73 -9.61
CA LEU A 63 -6.10 -3.23 -8.99
C LEU A 63 -5.30 -4.10 -9.97
N PRO A 64 -3.95 -4.09 -9.87
CA PRO A 64 -3.14 -5.05 -10.60
C PRO A 64 -3.49 -6.49 -10.21
N ASP A 65 -3.37 -7.40 -11.18
CA ASP A 65 -3.73 -8.80 -11.00
C ASP A 65 -3.02 -9.49 -9.84
N ASN A 66 -1.78 -9.09 -9.54
CA ASN A 66 -1.03 -9.71 -8.46
C ASN A 66 -1.62 -9.40 -7.06
N LEU A 67 -2.35 -8.31 -6.91
CA LEU A 67 -2.93 -7.92 -5.62
C LEU A 67 -4.38 -8.39 -5.47
N VAL A 68 -5.07 -8.68 -6.55
CA VAL A 68 -6.49 -9.07 -6.53
C VAL A 68 -6.77 -10.27 -5.60
N PRO A 69 -5.98 -11.35 -5.60
CA PRO A 69 -6.27 -12.48 -4.71
C PRO A 69 -6.27 -12.10 -3.23
N LEU A 70 -5.26 -11.36 -2.79
CA LEU A 70 -5.18 -10.91 -1.40
C LEU A 70 -6.31 -9.95 -1.06
N TYR A 71 -6.57 -8.99 -1.96
CA TYR A 71 -7.67 -8.03 -1.80
C TYR A 71 -9.01 -8.75 -1.61
N SER A 72 -9.31 -9.72 -2.47
CA SER A 72 -10.57 -10.46 -2.42
C SER A 72 -10.70 -11.28 -1.13
N GLN A 73 -9.62 -11.95 -0.70
CA GLN A 73 -9.63 -12.73 0.53
C GLN A 73 -9.82 -11.86 1.77
N LEU A 74 -9.17 -10.70 1.81
CA LEU A 74 -9.32 -9.76 2.93
C LEU A 74 -10.74 -9.22 2.99
N ARG A 75 -11.32 -8.88 1.84
CA ARG A 75 -12.68 -8.36 1.76
C ARG A 75 -13.72 -9.40 2.18
N ASP A 76 -13.49 -10.66 1.82
CA ASP A 76 -14.42 -11.74 2.13
C ASP A 76 -14.35 -12.17 3.59
N THR A 77 -13.18 -12.06 4.24
CA THR A 77 -12.98 -12.58 5.59
C THR A 77 -12.93 -11.51 6.68
N LEU A 78 -12.53 -10.29 6.34
CA LEU A 78 -12.38 -9.17 7.28
C LEU A 78 -11.70 -9.60 8.59
N PRO A 79 -10.43 -10.05 8.55
CA PRO A 79 -9.77 -10.61 9.73
C PRO A 79 -9.77 -9.64 10.91
N ALA A 80 -10.21 -10.11 12.08
CA ALA A 80 -10.28 -9.31 13.30
C ALA A 80 -8.88 -8.84 13.76
N ALA A 81 -7.82 -9.60 13.43
CA ALA A 81 -6.45 -9.25 13.79
C ALA A 81 -5.98 -7.93 13.16
N LEU A 82 -6.63 -7.48 12.07
CA LEU A 82 -6.25 -6.24 11.40
C LEU A 82 -7.06 -5.03 11.87
N ARG A 83 -8.10 -5.25 12.66
CA ARG A 83 -8.95 -4.16 13.13
C ARG A 83 -8.19 -3.25 14.10
N GLY A 84 -8.28 -1.95 13.87
CA GLY A 84 -7.64 -0.95 14.71
C GLY A 84 -6.18 -0.69 14.41
N LEU A 85 -5.61 -1.35 13.41
CA LEU A 85 -4.23 -1.08 13.01
C LEU A 85 -4.12 0.29 12.32
N THR A 86 -2.93 0.87 12.42
CA THR A 86 -2.56 2.07 11.68
C THR A 86 -2.25 1.69 10.24
N GLY A 87 -2.67 2.52 9.29
CA GLY A 87 -2.41 2.23 7.89
C GLY A 87 -2.23 3.47 7.02
N GLY A 88 -1.81 3.23 5.81
CA GLY A 88 -1.67 4.26 4.79
C GLY A 88 -1.60 3.67 3.39
N VAL A 89 -1.88 4.49 2.40
CA VAL A 89 -1.93 4.07 1.00
C VAL A 89 -1.07 4.99 0.14
N ILE A 90 -0.21 4.38 -0.67
CA ILE A 90 0.52 5.05 -1.73
C ILE A 90 -0.03 4.52 -3.05
N ALA A 91 -0.59 5.41 -3.86
CA ALA A 91 -1.20 5.05 -5.13
C ALA A 91 -0.41 5.63 -6.29
N LEU A 92 -0.17 4.80 -7.29
CA LEU A 92 0.45 5.21 -8.54
C LEU A 92 -0.61 5.16 -9.64
N GLY A 93 -0.60 6.17 -10.49
CA GLY A 93 -1.54 6.27 -11.60
C GLY A 93 -1.03 7.26 -12.63
N ASP A 94 -1.84 7.48 -13.65
CA ASP A 94 -1.56 8.45 -14.70
C ASP A 94 -2.72 9.44 -14.74
N ALA A 95 -2.44 10.72 -14.46
CA ALA A 95 -3.45 11.76 -14.41
C ALA A 95 -4.20 11.94 -15.74
N SER A 96 -3.61 11.48 -16.86
CA SER A 96 -4.26 11.53 -18.17
C SER A 96 -5.52 10.65 -18.26
N TYR A 97 -5.69 9.69 -17.31
CA TYR A 97 -6.89 8.85 -17.26
C TYR A 97 -8.07 9.50 -16.51
N GLY A 98 -7.90 10.71 -15.98
CA GLY A 98 -9.00 11.45 -15.36
C GLY A 98 -9.57 10.76 -14.11
N ASP A 99 -10.86 10.40 -14.16
CA ASP A 99 -11.59 9.84 -13.01
C ASP A 99 -11.03 8.52 -12.50
N THR A 100 -10.26 7.79 -13.31
CA THR A 100 -9.66 6.51 -12.88
C THR A 100 -8.26 6.68 -12.31
N PHE A 101 -7.77 7.92 -12.24
CA PHE A 101 -6.46 8.22 -11.68
C PHE A 101 -6.37 7.72 -10.23
N CYS A 102 -5.39 6.86 -9.97
CA CYS A 102 -5.19 6.25 -8.66
C CYS A 102 -6.39 5.43 -8.13
N GLY A 103 -7.23 4.90 -9.04
CA GLY A 103 -8.37 4.07 -8.66
C GLY A 103 -7.99 2.83 -7.86
N GLY A 104 -6.82 2.24 -8.14
CA GLY A 104 -6.31 1.12 -7.34
C GLY A 104 -6.12 1.49 -5.87
N GLY A 105 -5.57 2.67 -5.62
CA GLY A 105 -5.42 3.18 -4.25
C GLY A 105 -6.75 3.42 -3.57
N GLU A 106 -7.74 3.94 -4.30
CA GLU A 106 -9.07 4.16 -3.74
C GLU A 106 -9.71 2.83 -3.31
N LEU A 107 -9.54 1.76 -4.09
CA LEU A 107 -10.01 0.43 -3.72
C LEU A 107 -9.36 -0.05 -2.43
N MET A 108 -8.08 0.20 -2.26
CA MET A 108 -7.37 -0.19 -1.04
C MET A 108 -7.83 0.64 0.16
N ARG A 109 -8.14 1.91 -0.03
CA ARG A 109 -8.71 2.75 1.03
C ARG A 109 -10.08 2.24 1.48
N GLU A 110 -10.92 1.86 0.54
CA GLU A 110 -12.23 1.26 0.84
C GLU A 110 -12.05 -0.04 1.64
N LEU A 111 -11.10 -0.88 1.23
CA LEU A 111 -10.79 -2.12 1.95
C LEU A 111 -10.33 -1.82 3.39
N PHE A 112 -9.43 -0.86 3.56
CA PHE A 112 -8.94 -0.47 4.89
C PHE A 112 -10.10 -0.02 5.78
N ALA A 113 -11.03 0.76 5.24
CA ALA A 113 -12.20 1.17 6.00
C ALA A 113 -13.04 -0.03 6.44
N GLU A 114 -13.25 -1.00 5.57
CA GLU A 114 -13.99 -2.22 5.90
C GLU A 114 -13.26 -3.08 6.94
N LEU A 115 -11.93 -3.13 6.87
CA LEU A 115 -11.11 -3.88 7.82
C LEU A 115 -11.03 -3.21 9.19
N GLY A 116 -11.33 -1.93 9.28
CA GLY A 116 -11.16 -1.17 10.50
C GLY A 116 -9.73 -0.65 10.69
N VAL A 117 -8.98 -0.53 9.61
CA VAL A 117 -7.62 0.06 9.61
C VAL A 117 -7.75 1.57 9.51
N ALA A 118 -7.09 2.28 10.41
CA ALA A 118 -7.13 3.74 10.45
C ALA A 118 -6.01 4.35 9.61
N GLU A 119 -6.36 5.09 8.57
CA GLU A 119 -5.38 5.87 7.80
C GLU A 119 -4.97 7.08 8.62
N THR A 120 -3.66 7.21 8.87
CA THR A 120 -3.12 8.28 9.72
C THR A 120 -2.77 9.53 8.93
N GLN A 121 -2.78 9.44 7.62
CA GLN A 121 -2.54 10.58 6.73
C GLN A 121 -3.21 10.31 5.38
N ASP A 122 -3.36 11.36 4.58
CA ASP A 122 -3.99 11.26 3.27
C ASP A 122 -3.21 10.33 2.35
N MET A 123 -3.93 9.64 1.47
CA MET A 123 -3.32 8.80 0.45
C MET A 123 -2.37 9.63 -0.42
N LEU A 124 -1.15 9.12 -0.61
CA LEU A 124 -0.22 9.72 -1.56
C LEU A 124 -0.60 9.30 -2.98
N ARG A 125 -0.70 10.28 -3.88
CA ARG A 125 -1.00 10.06 -5.29
C ARG A 125 0.23 10.41 -6.12
N LEU A 126 0.84 9.40 -6.74
CA LEU A 126 1.99 9.59 -7.61
C LEU A 126 1.54 9.51 -9.06
N ASP A 127 1.77 10.59 -9.79
CA ASP A 127 1.40 10.68 -11.20
C ASP A 127 2.57 10.23 -12.06
N SER A 128 2.43 9.08 -12.72
CA SER A 128 3.49 8.50 -13.56
C SER A 128 3.80 9.34 -14.79
N SER A 129 2.89 10.25 -15.18
CA SER A 129 3.14 11.16 -16.30
C SER A 129 4.11 12.30 -15.92
N GLU A 130 4.30 12.56 -14.64
CA GLU A 130 5.16 13.63 -14.14
C GLU A 130 6.37 13.12 -13.36
N SER A 131 6.24 11.98 -12.69
CA SER A 131 7.29 11.44 -11.82
C SER A 131 8.20 10.47 -12.57
N VAL A 132 9.50 10.78 -12.58
CA VAL A 132 10.54 9.91 -13.15
C VAL A 132 11.06 8.93 -12.10
N THR A 133 11.07 9.36 -10.81
CA THR A 133 11.55 8.56 -9.69
C THR A 133 10.51 8.55 -8.58
N PRO A 134 9.43 7.75 -8.75
CA PRO A 134 8.34 7.73 -7.75
C PRO A 134 8.80 7.33 -6.36
N GLU A 135 9.79 6.46 -6.25
CA GLU A 135 10.33 6.05 -4.96
C GLU A 135 10.95 7.24 -4.19
N THR A 136 11.59 8.16 -4.89
CA THR A 136 12.14 9.37 -4.28
C THR A 136 11.04 10.37 -3.93
N ASP A 137 10.06 10.52 -4.82
CA ASP A 137 8.94 11.43 -4.59
C ASP A 137 8.07 10.99 -3.41
N ALA A 138 8.09 9.71 -3.07
CA ALA A 138 7.35 9.16 -1.94
C ALA A 138 8.02 9.40 -0.58
N GLU A 139 9.30 9.74 -0.55
CA GLU A 139 10.07 9.82 0.71
C GLU A 139 9.46 10.76 1.76
N PRO A 140 9.01 11.99 1.42
CA PRO A 140 8.41 12.85 2.45
C PRO A 140 7.15 12.24 3.08
N TRP A 141 6.32 11.59 2.28
CA TRP A 141 5.12 10.92 2.77
C TRP A 141 5.48 9.75 3.69
N ILE A 142 6.48 8.96 3.28
CA ILE A 142 6.95 7.81 4.07
C ILE A 142 7.54 8.28 5.39
N ALA A 143 8.33 9.34 5.38
CA ALA A 143 8.92 9.91 6.59
C ALA A 143 7.83 10.34 7.58
N ALA A 144 6.78 11.00 7.09
CA ALA A 144 5.65 11.42 7.91
C ALA A 144 4.92 10.20 8.50
N PHE A 145 4.75 9.15 7.70
CA PHE A 145 4.11 7.91 8.16
C PHE A 145 4.93 7.27 9.30
N ILE A 146 6.24 7.19 9.13
CA ILE A 146 7.14 6.62 10.13
C ILE A 146 7.07 7.38 11.45
N VAL A 147 7.01 8.71 11.39
CA VAL A 147 6.87 9.54 12.60
C VAL A 147 5.60 9.17 13.37
N GLN A 148 4.51 8.88 12.67
CA GLN A 148 3.24 8.52 13.29
C GLN A 148 3.23 7.12 13.88
N LEU A 149 4.13 6.25 13.47
CA LEU A 149 4.26 4.93 14.08
C LEU A 149 4.87 5.00 15.48
N GLY A 150 5.61 6.02 15.75
CA GLY A 150 6.29 6.24 17.03
C GLY A 150 7.69 5.65 17.05
#